data_17abc03ee492f2805fe4421ce3cc845d
#
_entry.id   17abc03ee492f2805fe4421ce3cc845d
#
_cell.length_a   1.000
_cell.length_b   1.000
_cell.length_c   1.000
_cell.angle_alpha   90.00
_cell.angle_beta   90.00
_cell.angle_gamma   90.00
#
_symmetry.space_group_name_H-M   'P 1'
#
loop_
_entity.id
_entity.type
_entity.pdbx_description
1 polymer ?
#
loop_
_entity_poly.entity_id
_entity_poly.type
_entity_poly.pdbx_seq_one_letter_code
_entity_poly.pdbx_strand_id
1 'polypeptide(L)'
;MYEIKMTKTFRKDTERCRKRGYDMELLKQAIRLLEANGTLPANYRSHKLSSNYAGCWECHLKGDWLLIWEQNDTELTLLFTGTGTHSDLFG
;
A
#
# COMPACT_ATOMS: atom_id res chain seq x y z
N MET A 1 2.13 -16.94 -5.62
CA MET A 1 1.78 -15.56 -5.99
C MET A 1 0.53 -15.15 -5.26
N TYR A 2 0.49 -13.92 -4.76
CA TYR A 2 -0.66 -13.41 -4.00
C TYR A 2 -1.76 -12.94 -4.93
N GLU A 3 -3.01 -13.14 -4.51
CA GLU A 3 -4.17 -12.56 -5.18
C GLU A 3 -4.34 -11.12 -4.72
N ILE A 4 -4.54 -10.18 -5.67
CA ILE A 4 -4.65 -8.75 -5.36
C ILE A 4 -6.11 -8.35 -5.36
N LYS A 5 -6.51 -7.65 -4.27
CA LYS A 5 -7.83 -7.03 -4.13
C LYS A 5 -7.64 -5.57 -3.76
N MET A 6 -8.59 -4.72 -4.14
CA MET A 6 -8.52 -3.29 -3.89
C MET A 6 -9.87 -2.78 -3.40
N THR A 7 -9.86 -1.93 -2.37
CA THR A 7 -11.09 -1.30 -1.89
C THR A 7 -11.45 -0.12 -2.78
N LYS A 8 -12.71 0.33 -2.68
CA LYS A 8 -13.14 1.57 -3.34
C LYS A 8 -12.31 2.76 -2.88
N THR A 9 -12.03 2.83 -1.58
CA THR A 9 -11.22 3.90 -1.00
C THR A 9 -9.83 3.91 -1.61
N PHE A 10 -9.20 2.75 -1.76
CA PHE A 10 -7.89 2.66 -2.38
C PHE A 10 -7.91 3.18 -3.82
N ARG A 11 -8.95 2.84 -4.59
CA ARG A 11 -9.08 3.30 -5.97
C ARG A 11 -9.22 4.81 -6.04
N LYS A 12 -10.01 5.42 -5.13
CA LYS A 12 -10.14 6.87 -5.05
C LYS A 12 -8.81 7.53 -4.65
N ASP A 13 -8.11 6.92 -3.69
CA ASP A 13 -6.81 7.42 -3.26
C ASP A 13 -5.81 7.39 -4.40
N THR A 14 -5.79 6.31 -5.18
CA THR A 14 -4.90 6.15 -6.33
C THR A 14 -5.16 7.25 -7.35
N GLU A 15 -6.44 7.53 -7.63
CA GLU A 15 -6.81 8.57 -8.59
C GLU A 15 -6.36 9.94 -8.11
N ARG A 16 -6.50 10.23 -6.80
CA ARG A 16 -6.03 11.48 -6.22
C ARG A 16 -4.52 11.65 -6.39
N CYS A 17 -3.76 10.59 -6.12
CA CYS A 17 -2.31 10.61 -6.28
C CYS A 17 -1.92 10.85 -7.74
N ARG A 18 -2.61 10.20 -8.67
CA ARG A 18 -2.37 10.38 -10.09
C ARG A 18 -2.61 11.83 -10.51
N LYS A 19 -3.70 12.43 -10.04
CA LYS A 19 -4.03 13.82 -10.36
C LYS A 19 -3.02 14.80 -9.78
N ARG A 20 -2.37 14.45 -8.68
CA ARG A 20 -1.30 15.27 -8.09
C ARG A 20 0.01 15.17 -8.87
N GLY A 21 0.08 14.31 -9.87
CA GLY A 21 1.29 14.14 -10.68
C GLY A 21 2.31 13.19 -10.06
N TYR A 22 1.90 12.35 -9.11
CA TYR A 22 2.80 11.36 -8.52
C TYR A 22 3.24 10.35 -9.57
N ASP A 23 4.47 9.83 -9.43
CA ASP A 23 4.99 8.81 -10.33
C ASP A 23 4.32 7.46 -10.01
N MET A 24 3.26 7.16 -10.72
CA MET A 24 2.44 5.97 -10.44
C MET A 24 3.18 4.66 -10.71
N GLU A 25 4.31 4.69 -11.42
CA GLU A 25 5.13 3.49 -11.60
C GLU A 25 5.69 3.01 -10.27
N LEU A 26 5.97 3.92 -9.33
CA LEU A 26 6.45 3.53 -8.00
C LEU A 26 5.42 2.67 -7.27
N LEU A 27 4.14 3.06 -7.35
CA LEU A 27 3.05 2.28 -6.77
C LEU A 27 2.93 0.91 -7.43
N LYS A 28 2.98 0.88 -8.76
CA LYS A 28 2.87 -0.38 -9.52
C LYS A 28 4.01 -1.33 -9.19
N GLN A 29 5.24 -0.82 -9.05
CA GLN A 29 6.39 -1.64 -8.70
C GLN A 29 6.21 -2.28 -7.32
N ALA A 30 5.76 -1.50 -6.33
CA ALA A 30 5.53 -2.03 -4.99
C ALA A 30 4.48 -3.14 -4.99
N ILE A 31 3.38 -2.93 -5.71
CA ILE A 31 2.32 -3.92 -5.82
C ILE A 31 2.84 -5.20 -6.48
N ARG A 32 3.63 -5.09 -7.55
CA ARG A 32 4.21 -6.26 -8.23
C ARG A 32 5.14 -7.04 -7.32
N LEU A 33 5.98 -6.34 -6.55
CA LEU A 33 6.90 -6.99 -5.61
C LEU A 33 6.13 -7.73 -4.52
N LEU A 34 5.09 -7.12 -3.98
CA LEU A 34 4.24 -7.77 -2.97
C LEU A 34 3.51 -8.98 -3.56
N GLU A 35 2.99 -8.84 -4.77
CA GLU A 35 2.29 -9.93 -5.44
C GLU A 35 3.20 -11.14 -5.62
N ALA A 36 4.44 -10.91 -6.03
CA ALA A 36 5.38 -11.99 -6.30
C ALA A 36 5.97 -12.60 -5.04
N ASN A 37 6.27 -11.79 -4.02
CA ASN A 37 7.09 -12.20 -2.90
C ASN A 37 6.42 -12.11 -1.53
N GLY A 38 5.34 -11.35 -1.40
CA GLY A 38 4.72 -11.08 -0.11
C GLY A 38 5.53 -10.16 0.80
N THR A 39 6.64 -9.64 0.32
CA THR A 39 7.52 -8.72 1.07
C THR A 39 8.09 -7.67 0.12
N LEU A 40 8.62 -6.60 0.71
CA LEU A 40 9.28 -5.52 -0.04
C LEU A 40 10.74 -5.39 0.40
N PRO A 41 11.62 -4.87 -0.48
CA PRO A 41 12.99 -4.52 -0.08
C PRO A 41 13.01 -3.54 1.09
N ALA A 42 14.13 -3.54 1.84
CA ALA A 42 14.26 -2.75 3.06
C ALA A 42 14.05 -1.25 2.87
N ASN A 43 14.37 -0.71 1.68
CA ASN A 43 14.23 0.71 1.42
C ASN A 43 12.77 1.20 1.42
N TYR A 44 11.81 0.28 1.31
CA TYR A 44 10.39 0.64 1.44
C TYR A 44 9.95 0.84 2.89
N ARG A 45 10.78 0.40 3.84
CA ARG A 45 10.51 0.54 5.28
C ARG A 45 9.14 0.00 5.69
N SER A 46 8.82 -1.20 5.22
CA SER A 46 7.55 -1.85 5.54
C SER A 46 7.45 -2.17 7.02
N HIS A 47 6.29 -1.91 7.61
CA HIS A 47 6.03 -2.26 9.01
C HIS A 47 4.53 -2.43 9.25
N LYS A 48 4.21 -3.15 10.31
CA LYS A 48 2.82 -3.32 10.72
C LYS A 48 2.34 -2.11 11.50
N LEU A 49 1.11 -1.71 11.27
CA LEU A 49 0.48 -0.63 12.00
C LEU A 49 -0.18 -1.18 13.27
N SER A 50 -0.48 -0.28 14.22
CA SER A 50 -1.10 -0.63 15.49
C SER A 50 -2.38 0.18 15.69
N SER A 51 -3.00 0.02 16.87
CA SER A 51 -4.24 0.71 17.24
C SER A 51 -5.37 0.43 16.24
N ASN A 52 -6.00 1.48 15.71
CA ASN A 52 -7.14 1.34 14.81
C ASN A 52 -6.79 0.66 13.47
N TYR A 53 -5.51 0.59 13.15
CA TYR A 53 -5.03 -0.01 11.91
C TYR A 53 -4.32 -1.35 12.15
N ALA A 54 -4.55 -1.96 13.31
CA ALA A 54 -3.95 -3.26 13.64
C ALA A 54 -4.28 -4.28 12.55
N GLY A 55 -3.28 -5.04 12.12
CA GLY A 55 -3.43 -6.00 11.04
C GLY A 55 -3.09 -5.44 9.66
N CYS A 56 -2.90 -4.13 9.56
CA CYS A 56 -2.50 -3.50 8.29
C CYS A 56 -0.98 -3.32 8.25
N TRP A 57 -0.45 -3.36 7.04
CA TRP A 57 0.93 -3.03 6.73
C TRP A 57 1.01 -1.66 6.08
N GLU A 58 2.13 -0.98 6.26
CA GLU A 58 2.42 0.30 5.63
C GLU A 58 3.82 0.26 5.05
N CYS A 59 4.01 0.89 3.89
CA CYS A 59 5.35 1.13 3.37
C CYS A 59 5.45 2.54 2.79
N HIS A 60 6.68 2.97 2.51
CA HIS A 60 6.98 4.28 1.93
C HIS A 60 7.32 4.10 0.46
N LEU A 61 6.56 4.77 -0.41
CA LEU A 61 6.83 4.75 -1.85
C LEU A 61 7.85 5.81 -2.24
N LYS A 62 7.65 7.03 -1.75
CA LYS A 62 8.57 8.14 -1.95
C LYS A 62 8.22 9.24 -0.94
N GLY A 63 9.20 9.61 -0.09
CA GLY A 63 8.96 10.65 0.91
C GLY A 63 7.77 10.31 1.79
N ASP A 64 6.78 11.21 1.84
CA ASP A 64 5.57 11.03 2.65
C ASP A 64 4.46 10.25 1.93
N TRP A 65 4.73 9.69 0.77
CA TRP A 65 3.74 8.91 0.03
C TRP A 65 3.74 7.46 0.51
N LEU A 66 2.65 7.05 1.14
CA LEU A 66 2.49 5.76 1.81
C LEU A 66 1.56 4.84 1.04
N LEU A 67 1.72 3.53 1.26
CA LEU A 67 0.83 2.49 0.77
C LEU A 67 0.42 1.63 1.96
N ILE A 68 -0.89 1.40 2.13
CA ILE A 68 -1.43 0.59 3.23
C ILE A 68 -2.18 -0.61 2.64
N TRP A 69 -1.94 -1.79 3.23
CA TRP A 69 -2.61 -3.00 2.79
C TRP A 69 -2.79 -3.99 3.95
N GLU A 70 -3.71 -4.94 3.75
CA GLU A 70 -3.88 -6.10 4.62
C GLU A 70 -3.34 -7.31 3.87
N GLN A 71 -2.71 -8.23 4.61
CA GLN A 71 -2.06 -9.38 4.01
C GLN A 71 -2.43 -10.65 4.76
N ASN A 72 -2.85 -11.66 4.01
CA ASN A 72 -3.13 -12.99 4.56
C ASN A 72 -2.17 -13.98 3.88
N ASP A 73 -1.17 -14.45 4.64
CA ASP A 73 -0.15 -15.33 4.10
C ASP A 73 -0.63 -16.79 3.98
N THR A 74 -1.69 -17.14 4.69
CA THR A 74 -2.29 -18.47 4.58
C THR A 74 -3.10 -18.60 3.29
N GLU A 75 -3.90 -17.59 3.00
CA GLU A 75 -4.74 -17.57 1.78
C GLU A 75 -4.05 -16.92 0.60
N LEU A 76 -2.85 -16.36 0.81
CA LEU A 76 -2.07 -15.65 -0.20
C LEU A 76 -2.87 -14.52 -0.85
N THR A 77 -3.43 -13.64 -0.03
CA THR A 77 -4.20 -12.49 -0.50
C THR A 77 -3.61 -11.18 0.02
N LEU A 78 -3.70 -10.14 -0.82
CA LEU A 78 -3.33 -8.78 -0.51
C LEU A 78 -4.54 -7.89 -0.77
N LEU A 79 -4.97 -7.12 0.23
CA LEU A 79 -6.06 -6.15 0.07
C LEU A 79 -5.48 -4.77 0.25
N PHE A 80 -5.39 -3.99 -0.83
CA PHE A 80 -4.89 -2.62 -0.77
C PHE A 80 -6.03 -1.71 -0.33
N THR A 81 -5.80 -0.94 0.75
CA THR A 81 -6.84 -0.19 1.43
C THR A 81 -6.63 1.32 1.40
N GLY A 82 -5.41 1.80 1.16
CA GLY A 82 -5.16 3.24 1.11
C GLY A 82 -3.80 3.58 0.55
N THR A 83 -3.69 4.79 0.00
CA THR A 83 -2.42 5.37 -0.42
C THR A 83 -2.52 6.88 -0.42
N GLY A 84 -1.44 7.56 -0.04
CA GLY A 84 -1.41 9.01 0.05
C GLY A 84 -0.41 9.46 1.09
N THR A 85 -0.50 10.73 1.49
CA THR A 85 0.34 11.27 2.54
C THR A 85 -0.20 10.87 3.92
N HIS A 86 0.58 11.12 4.97
CA HIS A 86 0.08 10.92 6.35
C HIS A 86 -1.22 11.71 6.57
N SER A 87 -1.28 12.95 6.11
CA SER A 87 -2.48 13.78 6.25
C SER A 87 -3.66 13.19 5.51
N ASP A 88 -3.44 12.63 4.31
CA ASP A 88 -4.52 12.01 3.54
C ASP A 88 -5.11 10.81 4.26
N LEU A 89 -4.26 10.02 4.92
CA LEU A 89 -4.65 8.72 5.45
C LEU A 89 -5.05 8.78 6.92
N PHE A 90 -4.40 9.63 7.71
CA PHE A 90 -4.59 9.66 9.17
C PHE A 90 -5.11 10.99 9.70
N GLY A 91 -5.30 11.95 8.83
CA GLY A 91 -5.79 13.27 9.21
C GLY A 91 -4.70 14.24 9.65
#